data_a5a9995600e241078023d4e75ddf16a0
#
_entry.id   a5a9995600e241078023d4e75ddf16a0
#
_cell.length_a   1.000
_cell.length_b   1.000
_cell.length_c   1.000
_cell.angle_alpha   90.00
_cell.angle_beta   90.00
_cell.angle_gamma   90.00
#
_symmetry.space_group_name_H-M   'P 1'
#
loop_
_entity.id
_entity.type
_entity.pdbx_description
1 polymer ?
#
loop_
_entity_poly.entity_id
_entity_poly.type
_entity_poly.pdbx_seq_one_letter_code
_entity_poly.pdbx_strand_id
1 'polypeptide(L)'
;MTRKPSNHSTKRKKSQRGRAASKRPLIRCVIFDLDDTLYDCLGQRVRPAHRHAAEAMIAAGLKGSLDQVYRARLRAFHADPMLRHIDSEVIRHFGAADPDAVSRAAHDAYFNCPVGKLTLFRGALPLLHFLKKSGVRIFITTFGDVDTQQAKVAALGLTREPAIEKIYYADRAKRVTKESAFRQIQAETGIPADQILVVGDRPMSEIRAAKGLGMHAVRLRRGEFASQRPADAGERADHEIKNISQVRRLSFTFSAAE
;
A
#
# COMPACT_ATOMS: atom_id res chain seq x y z
N MET A 1 77.29 22.94 -26.88
CA MET A 1 75.98 23.66 -27.12
C MET A 1 74.87 22.80 -26.65
N THR A 2 74.40 23.04 -25.42
CA THR A 2 73.41 22.25 -24.72
C THR A 2 72.13 23.07 -24.58
N ARG A 3 71.03 22.61 -25.22
CA ARG A 3 69.71 23.25 -25.09
C ARG A 3 68.94 22.63 -23.90
N LYS A 4 68.52 23.46 -22.93
CA LYS A 4 67.60 23.14 -21.85
C LYS A 4 66.17 22.96 -22.41
N PRO A 5 65.36 22.02 -21.92
CA PRO A 5 63.91 22.03 -22.18
C PRO A 5 63.16 22.89 -21.22
N SER A 6 62.25 23.73 -21.72
CA SER A 6 61.34 24.58 -21.00
C SER A 6 60.17 23.77 -20.41
N ASN A 7 59.94 23.94 -19.10
CA ASN A 7 58.89 23.33 -18.32
C ASN A 7 57.60 24.16 -18.41
N HIS A 8 56.60 23.75 -19.20
CA HIS A 8 55.28 24.37 -19.23
C HIS A 8 54.35 23.70 -18.20
N SER A 9 54.21 24.31 -17.04
CA SER A 9 53.27 23.94 -16.03
C SER A 9 51.84 24.37 -16.39
N THR A 10 51.04 23.46 -16.88
CA THR A 10 49.59 23.68 -17.12
C THR A 10 48.82 23.54 -15.82
N LYS A 11 48.46 24.67 -15.22
CA LYS A 11 47.52 24.74 -14.07
C LYS A 11 46.13 24.21 -14.48
N ARG A 12 45.80 22.98 -14.11
CA ARG A 12 44.44 22.42 -14.16
C ARG A 12 43.51 23.23 -13.23
N LYS A 13 42.66 24.07 -13.78
CA LYS A 13 41.53 24.68 -13.06
C LYS A 13 40.56 23.59 -12.62
N LYS A 14 40.53 23.25 -11.34
CA LYS A 14 39.46 22.48 -10.74
C LYS A 14 38.17 23.28 -10.83
N SER A 15 37.28 22.90 -11.73
CA SER A 15 35.90 23.40 -11.75
C SER A 15 35.18 22.82 -10.52
N GLN A 16 35.03 23.62 -9.49
CA GLN A 16 34.06 23.38 -8.43
C GLN A 16 32.65 23.58 -9.01
N ARG A 17 32.08 22.52 -9.56
CA ARG A 17 30.63 22.48 -9.76
C ARG A 17 30.00 22.41 -8.39
N GLY A 18 29.61 23.54 -7.83
CA GLY A 18 28.73 23.63 -6.67
C GLY A 18 27.46 22.83 -6.96
N ARG A 19 27.29 21.73 -6.24
CA ARG A 19 26.05 20.93 -6.22
C ARG A 19 25.02 21.82 -5.52
N ALA A 20 24.20 22.57 -6.30
CA ALA A 20 23.06 23.28 -5.75
C ALA A 20 22.26 22.29 -4.91
N ALA A 21 22.11 22.55 -3.63
CA ALA A 21 21.26 21.76 -2.74
C ALA A 21 19.84 21.83 -3.33
N SER A 22 19.37 20.72 -3.93
CA SER A 22 18.02 20.66 -4.48
C SER A 22 17.06 20.96 -3.33
N LYS A 23 16.22 21.98 -3.47
CA LYS A 23 15.14 22.27 -2.52
C LYS A 23 14.32 20.99 -2.35
N ARG A 24 14.06 20.61 -1.09
CA ARG A 24 13.18 19.47 -0.78
C ARG A 24 11.80 19.75 -1.36
N PRO A 25 11.16 18.78 -2.05
CA PRO A 25 9.80 18.97 -2.55
C PRO A 25 8.85 19.36 -1.42
N LEU A 26 8.00 20.37 -1.69
CA LEU A 26 6.96 20.81 -0.76
C LEU A 26 5.75 19.89 -0.89
N ILE A 27 5.29 19.32 0.21
CA ILE A 27 4.10 18.47 0.25
C ILE A 27 3.00 19.17 1.05
N ARG A 28 1.87 19.39 0.40
CA ARG A 28 0.67 20.04 0.95
C ARG A 28 -0.52 19.09 1.10
N CYS A 29 -0.45 17.95 0.43
CA CYS A 29 -1.46 16.89 0.51
C CYS A 29 -0.78 15.53 0.63
N VAL A 30 -1.27 14.66 1.52
CA VAL A 30 -0.86 13.27 1.61
C VAL A 30 -2.07 12.38 1.46
N ILE A 31 -1.98 11.40 0.56
CA ILE A 31 -2.98 10.38 0.32
C ILE A 31 -2.42 9.05 0.81
N PHE A 32 -3.07 8.46 1.80
CA PHE A 32 -2.71 7.14 2.30
C PHE A 32 -3.61 6.06 1.71
N ASP A 33 -3.01 4.93 1.35
CA ASP A 33 -3.72 3.67 1.26
C ASP A 33 -4.09 3.17 2.67
N LEU A 34 -5.01 2.21 2.77
CA LEU A 34 -5.47 1.65 4.04
C LEU A 34 -4.79 0.31 4.35
N ASP A 35 -5.02 -0.71 3.51
CA ASP A 35 -4.62 -2.10 3.75
C ASP A 35 -3.09 -2.26 3.63
N ASP A 36 -2.45 -2.88 4.62
CA ASP A 36 -0.98 -3.03 4.74
C ASP A 36 -0.18 -1.71 4.70
N THR A 37 -0.88 -0.57 4.75
CA THR A 37 -0.31 0.78 4.81
C THR A 37 -0.54 1.45 6.16
N LEU A 38 -1.77 1.55 6.63
CA LEU A 38 -2.10 2.12 7.95
C LEU A 38 -2.25 1.06 9.03
N TYR A 39 -2.54 -0.19 8.67
CA TYR A 39 -2.63 -1.33 9.57
C TYR A 39 -2.17 -2.62 8.88
N ASP A 40 -1.95 -3.68 9.65
CA ASP A 40 -1.57 -5.02 9.16
C ASP A 40 -2.81 -5.76 8.64
N CYS A 41 -3.19 -5.54 7.38
CA CYS A 41 -4.32 -6.21 6.77
C CYS A 41 -4.06 -7.72 6.60
N LEU A 42 -2.86 -8.09 6.17
CA LEU A 42 -2.48 -9.49 6.01
C LEU A 42 -2.64 -10.27 7.32
N GLY A 43 -2.14 -9.72 8.43
CA GLY A 43 -2.19 -10.39 9.73
C GLY A 43 -3.57 -10.35 10.39
N GLN A 44 -4.25 -9.20 10.34
CA GLN A 44 -5.47 -8.97 11.12
C GLN A 44 -6.76 -9.29 10.38
N ARG A 45 -6.73 -9.41 9.04
CA ARG A 45 -7.92 -9.65 8.22
C ARG A 45 -7.77 -10.84 7.29
N VAL A 46 -6.72 -10.89 6.47
CA VAL A 46 -6.57 -11.92 5.44
C VAL A 46 -6.33 -13.30 6.05
N ARG A 47 -5.39 -13.42 6.98
CA ARG A 47 -5.11 -14.69 7.67
C ARG A 47 -6.32 -15.25 8.46
N PRO A 48 -7.04 -14.46 9.26
CA PRO A 48 -8.30 -14.90 9.87
C PRO A 48 -9.32 -15.38 8.84
N ALA A 49 -9.53 -14.67 7.73
CA ALA A 49 -10.45 -15.09 6.68
C ALA A 49 -10.07 -16.43 6.04
N HIS A 50 -8.77 -16.67 5.81
CA HIS A 50 -8.30 -17.99 5.35
C HIS A 50 -8.55 -19.09 6.36
N ARG A 51 -8.48 -18.80 7.67
CA ARG A 51 -8.80 -19.76 8.71
C ARG A 51 -10.28 -20.11 8.73
N HIS A 52 -11.17 -19.11 8.67
CA HIS A 52 -12.62 -19.30 8.53
C HIS A 52 -12.97 -20.14 7.30
N ALA A 53 -12.36 -19.83 6.16
CA ALA A 53 -12.57 -20.62 4.95
C ALA A 53 -12.08 -22.07 5.10
N ALA A 54 -10.96 -22.32 5.79
CA ALA A 54 -10.49 -23.68 6.05
C ALA A 54 -11.44 -24.47 6.97
N GLU A 55 -11.99 -23.83 7.99
CA GLU A 55 -13.03 -24.40 8.87
C GLU A 55 -14.28 -24.79 8.06
N ALA A 56 -14.75 -23.89 7.20
CA ALA A 56 -15.92 -24.13 6.35
C ALA A 56 -15.67 -25.25 5.32
N MET A 57 -14.47 -25.33 4.73
CA MET A 57 -14.11 -26.43 3.82
C MET A 57 -14.20 -27.78 4.49
N ILE A 58 -13.70 -27.90 5.73
CA ILE A 58 -13.75 -29.17 6.50
C ILE A 58 -15.20 -29.50 6.86
N ALA A 59 -15.97 -28.51 7.31
CA ALA A 59 -17.39 -28.70 7.62
C ALA A 59 -18.20 -29.15 6.40
N ALA A 60 -17.79 -28.72 5.19
CA ALA A 60 -18.39 -29.12 3.92
C ALA A 60 -17.85 -30.46 3.37
N GLY A 61 -17.01 -31.18 4.12
CA GLY A 61 -16.55 -32.54 3.78
C GLY A 61 -15.16 -32.62 3.12
N LEU A 62 -14.34 -31.53 3.17
CA LEU A 62 -12.93 -31.63 2.77
C LEU A 62 -12.18 -32.50 3.77
N LYS A 63 -11.36 -33.42 3.26
CA LYS A 63 -10.50 -34.28 4.09
C LYS A 63 -9.30 -33.44 4.63
N GLY A 64 -8.81 -33.83 5.83
CA GLY A 64 -7.64 -33.20 6.44
C GLY A 64 -7.95 -32.45 7.76
N SER A 65 -6.91 -32.13 8.50
CA SER A 65 -7.03 -31.30 9.72
C SER A 65 -7.09 -29.82 9.39
N LEU A 66 -7.65 -29.03 10.30
CA LEU A 66 -7.73 -27.57 10.16
C LEU A 66 -6.35 -26.94 9.87
N ASP A 67 -5.32 -27.35 10.61
CA ASP A 67 -3.97 -26.80 10.41
C ASP A 67 -3.37 -27.17 9.05
N GLN A 68 -3.63 -28.37 8.54
CA GLN A 68 -3.16 -28.77 7.22
C GLN A 68 -3.85 -27.94 6.12
N VAL A 69 -5.18 -27.86 6.16
CA VAL A 69 -5.99 -27.11 5.20
C VAL A 69 -5.65 -25.62 5.25
N TYR A 70 -5.58 -25.02 6.43
CA TYR A 70 -5.22 -23.62 6.61
C TYR A 70 -3.82 -23.31 6.04
N ARG A 71 -2.80 -24.13 6.35
CA ARG A 71 -1.46 -23.94 5.78
C ARG A 71 -1.44 -24.11 4.26
N ALA A 72 -2.23 -25.04 3.72
CA ALA A 72 -2.35 -25.20 2.27
C ALA A 72 -2.97 -23.98 1.62
N ARG A 73 -4.05 -23.42 2.20
CA ARG A 73 -4.66 -22.18 1.73
C ARG A 73 -3.68 -21.01 1.74
N LEU A 74 -2.89 -20.86 2.81
CA LEU A 74 -1.87 -19.79 2.87
C LEU A 74 -0.75 -19.97 1.84
N ARG A 75 -0.31 -21.22 1.57
CA ARG A 75 0.67 -21.48 0.51
C ARG A 75 0.11 -21.12 -0.87
N ALA A 76 -1.11 -21.54 -1.18
CA ALA A 76 -1.78 -21.20 -2.42
C ALA A 76 -1.98 -19.70 -2.58
N PHE A 77 -2.37 -19.00 -1.51
CA PHE A 77 -2.49 -17.54 -1.47
C PHE A 77 -1.16 -16.83 -1.76
N HIS A 78 -0.06 -17.27 -1.17
CA HIS A 78 1.25 -16.68 -1.43
C HIS A 78 1.77 -16.96 -2.86
N ALA A 79 1.32 -18.06 -3.47
CA ALA A 79 1.64 -18.38 -4.86
C ALA A 79 0.79 -17.58 -5.86
N ASP A 80 -0.49 -17.35 -5.55
CA ASP A 80 -1.43 -16.52 -6.33
C ASP A 80 -2.22 -15.56 -5.42
N PRO A 81 -1.66 -14.38 -5.08
CA PRO A 81 -2.33 -13.39 -4.26
C PRO A 81 -3.64 -12.85 -4.86
N MET A 82 -3.89 -13.08 -6.15
CA MET A 82 -5.15 -12.67 -6.80
C MET A 82 -6.32 -13.63 -6.51
N LEU A 83 -6.13 -14.64 -5.68
CA LEU A 83 -7.15 -15.59 -5.17
C LEU A 83 -7.85 -16.43 -6.25
N ARG A 84 -7.29 -16.55 -7.46
CA ARG A 84 -8.02 -17.17 -8.57
C ARG A 84 -8.21 -18.68 -8.46
N HIS A 85 -7.33 -19.40 -7.74
CA HIS A 85 -7.30 -20.87 -7.75
C HIS A 85 -7.08 -21.50 -6.38
N ILE A 86 -7.14 -20.73 -5.29
CA ILE A 86 -6.83 -21.23 -3.94
C ILE A 86 -7.72 -22.41 -3.56
N ASP A 87 -9.03 -22.26 -3.69
CA ASP A 87 -9.99 -23.29 -3.25
C ASP A 87 -9.86 -24.56 -4.08
N SER A 88 -9.77 -24.45 -5.38
CA SER A 88 -9.62 -25.61 -6.28
C SER A 88 -8.28 -26.34 -6.08
N GLU A 89 -7.19 -25.62 -5.80
CA GLU A 89 -5.89 -26.22 -5.49
C GLU A 89 -5.93 -27.03 -4.19
N VAL A 90 -6.52 -26.44 -3.14
CA VAL A 90 -6.66 -27.10 -1.84
C VAL A 90 -7.58 -28.31 -1.93
N ILE A 91 -8.73 -28.21 -2.63
CA ILE A 91 -9.66 -29.32 -2.85
C ILE A 91 -8.99 -30.46 -3.60
N ARG A 92 -8.23 -30.16 -4.66
CA ARG A 92 -7.50 -31.17 -5.42
C ARG A 92 -6.46 -31.90 -4.56
N HIS A 93 -5.81 -31.20 -3.62
CA HIS A 93 -4.78 -31.77 -2.76
C HIS A 93 -5.36 -32.70 -1.69
N PHE A 94 -6.47 -32.34 -1.05
CA PHE A 94 -7.04 -33.09 0.07
C PHE A 94 -8.17 -34.07 -0.34
N GLY A 95 -8.90 -33.76 -1.39
CA GLY A 95 -10.06 -34.49 -1.87
C GLY A 95 -11.33 -34.16 -1.10
N ALA A 96 -12.45 -34.11 -1.82
CA ALA A 96 -13.79 -33.91 -1.30
C ALA A 96 -14.78 -34.75 -2.10
N ALA A 97 -15.87 -35.20 -1.47
CA ALA A 97 -16.97 -35.91 -2.15
C ALA A 97 -17.77 -34.96 -3.07
N ASP A 98 -17.96 -33.69 -2.62
CA ASP A 98 -18.59 -32.61 -3.39
C ASP A 98 -17.64 -31.39 -3.42
N PRO A 99 -16.75 -31.30 -4.46
CA PRO A 99 -15.82 -30.21 -4.61
C PRO A 99 -16.49 -28.83 -4.73
N ASP A 100 -17.66 -28.77 -5.36
CA ASP A 100 -18.37 -27.51 -5.59
C ASP A 100 -19.00 -26.98 -4.30
N ALA A 101 -19.58 -27.85 -3.46
CA ALA A 101 -20.08 -27.46 -2.15
C ALA A 101 -18.95 -26.95 -1.24
N VAL A 102 -17.78 -27.61 -1.25
CA VAL A 102 -16.60 -27.19 -0.48
C VAL A 102 -16.08 -25.84 -0.98
N SER A 103 -16.03 -25.63 -2.29
CA SER A 103 -15.58 -24.35 -2.88
C SER A 103 -16.53 -23.19 -2.51
N ARG A 104 -17.84 -23.41 -2.61
CA ARG A 104 -18.84 -22.39 -2.20
C ARG A 104 -18.71 -22.05 -0.72
N ALA A 105 -18.63 -23.06 0.15
CA ALA A 105 -18.47 -22.85 1.59
C ALA A 105 -17.20 -22.06 1.92
N ALA A 106 -16.08 -22.35 1.25
CA ALA A 106 -14.83 -21.63 1.42
C ALA A 106 -14.94 -20.18 0.99
N HIS A 107 -15.52 -19.93 -0.18
CA HIS A 107 -15.75 -18.58 -0.72
C HIS A 107 -16.61 -17.75 0.24
N ASP A 108 -17.77 -18.28 0.62
CA ASP A 108 -18.70 -17.56 1.49
C ASP A 108 -18.09 -17.26 2.87
N ALA A 109 -17.40 -18.23 3.47
CA ALA A 109 -16.72 -18.02 4.74
C ALA A 109 -15.56 -17.01 4.66
N TYR A 110 -14.84 -16.95 3.55
CA TYR A 110 -13.75 -16.01 3.35
C TYR A 110 -14.28 -14.57 3.23
N PHE A 111 -15.24 -14.34 2.35
CA PHE A 111 -15.74 -13.00 2.07
C PHE A 111 -16.65 -12.45 3.16
N ASN A 112 -17.42 -13.32 3.84
CA ASN A 112 -18.29 -12.95 4.96
C ASN A 112 -17.59 -13.03 6.33
N CYS A 113 -16.25 -13.29 6.36
CA CYS A 113 -15.52 -13.28 7.61
C CYS A 113 -15.64 -11.92 8.30
N PRO A 114 -16.09 -11.83 9.57
CA PRO A 114 -16.26 -10.56 10.27
C PRO A 114 -14.96 -9.75 10.33
N VAL A 115 -15.07 -8.43 10.20
CA VAL A 115 -13.90 -7.54 10.26
C VAL A 115 -13.22 -7.60 11.64
N GLY A 116 -13.96 -7.79 12.70
CA GLY A 116 -13.42 -7.91 14.06
C GLY A 116 -12.74 -6.62 14.56
N LYS A 117 -11.93 -6.75 15.62
CA LYS A 117 -11.15 -5.65 16.18
C LYS A 117 -9.86 -5.47 15.36
N LEU A 118 -9.64 -4.28 14.83
CA LEU A 118 -8.44 -3.91 14.09
C LEU A 118 -7.61 -2.88 14.85
N THR A 119 -6.31 -2.87 14.60
CA THR A 119 -5.35 -1.98 15.26
C THR A 119 -4.42 -1.36 14.21
N LEU A 120 -4.32 -0.03 14.21
CA LEU A 120 -3.39 0.70 13.38
C LEU A 120 -1.93 0.35 13.69
N PHE A 121 -1.03 0.49 12.71
CA PHE A 121 0.40 0.47 13.00
C PHE A 121 0.75 1.54 14.04
N ARG A 122 1.65 1.22 14.98
CA ARG A 122 2.04 2.10 16.09
C ARG A 122 2.43 3.52 15.67
N GLY A 123 2.94 3.70 14.46
CA GLY A 123 3.35 5.01 13.95
C GLY A 123 2.29 5.76 13.15
N ALA A 124 1.12 5.17 12.89
CA ALA A 124 0.11 5.76 11.98
C ALA A 124 -0.52 7.03 12.58
N LEU A 125 -1.19 6.94 13.73
CA LEU A 125 -1.81 8.12 14.35
C LEU A 125 -0.81 9.25 14.64
N PRO A 126 0.39 9.00 15.22
CA PRO A 126 1.40 10.04 15.40
C PRO A 126 1.84 10.71 14.09
N LEU A 127 1.85 9.98 12.97
CA LEU A 127 2.16 10.56 11.66
C LEU A 127 1.01 11.44 11.17
N LEU A 128 -0.24 10.96 11.24
CA LEU A 128 -1.42 11.73 10.83
C LEU A 128 -1.50 13.06 11.60
N HIS A 129 -1.32 13.02 12.92
CA HIS A 129 -1.34 14.22 13.76
C HIS A 129 -0.17 15.17 13.44
N PHE A 130 1.03 14.64 13.18
CA PHE A 130 2.17 15.45 12.75
C PHE A 130 1.86 16.20 11.43
N LEU A 131 1.35 15.49 10.43
CA LEU A 131 1.01 16.09 9.13
C LEU A 131 -0.10 17.14 9.26
N LYS A 132 -1.15 16.84 10.05
CA LYS A 132 -2.23 17.81 10.33
C LYS A 132 -1.70 19.07 11.00
N LYS A 133 -0.83 18.91 12.02
CA LYS A 133 -0.19 20.05 12.71
C LYS A 133 0.69 20.87 11.76
N SER A 134 1.26 20.25 10.74
CA SER A 134 2.03 20.94 9.68
C SER A 134 1.15 21.60 8.61
N GLY A 135 -0.18 21.58 8.77
CA GLY A 135 -1.14 22.15 7.81
C GLY A 135 -1.35 21.31 6.54
N VAL A 136 -0.85 20.07 6.50
CA VAL A 136 -1.00 19.18 5.36
C VAL A 136 -2.41 18.59 5.33
N ARG A 137 -3.06 18.59 4.18
CA ARG A 137 -4.36 17.94 3.96
C ARG A 137 -4.17 16.43 3.85
N ILE A 138 -5.00 15.63 4.50
CA ILE A 138 -4.84 14.18 4.59
C ILE A 138 -6.09 13.49 4.09
N PHE A 139 -5.89 12.58 3.14
CA PHE A 139 -6.93 11.74 2.56
C PHE A 139 -6.55 10.26 2.69
N ILE A 140 -7.56 9.40 2.75
CA ILE A 140 -7.38 7.96 2.63
C ILE A 140 -8.08 7.49 1.36
N THR A 141 -7.43 6.60 0.61
CA THR A 141 -8.06 5.90 -0.52
C THR A 141 -7.93 4.40 -0.28
N THR A 142 -9.03 3.68 -0.34
CA THR A 142 -9.02 2.22 -0.21
C THR A 142 -9.78 1.58 -1.36
N PHE A 143 -9.43 0.33 -1.71
CA PHE A 143 -10.02 -0.39 -2.84
C PHE A 143 -10.55 -1.75 -2.39
N GLY A 144 -11.79 -2.06 -2.78
CA GLY A 144 -12.41 -3.34 -2.49
C GLY A 144 -13.93 -3.27 -2.48
N ASP A 145 -14.54 -4.21 -1.77
CA ASP A 145 -15.95 -4.14 -1.43
C ASP A 145 -16.19 -2.98 -0.46
N VAL A 146 -17.11 -2.08 -0.78
CA VAL A 146 -17.30 -0.82 -0.07
C VAL A 146 -17.73 -1.05 1.38
N ASP A 147 -18.64 -1.98 1.63
CA ASP A 147 -19.15 -2.25 2.99
C ASP A 147 -18.04 -2.83 3.87
N THR A 148 -17.24 -3.74 3.32
CA THR A 148 -16.06 -4.27 4.00
C THR A 148 -15.04 -3.19 4.33
N GLN A 149 -14.75 -2.27 3.38
CA GLN A 149 -13.79 -1.19 3.61
C GLN A 149 -14.32 -0.18 4.63
N GLN A 150 -15.61 0.14 4.61
CA GLN A 150 -16.25 0.99 5.63
C GLN A 150 -16.17 0.36 7.02
N ALA A 151 -16.45 -0.94 7.13
CA ALA A 151 -16.31 -1.68 8.39
C ALA A 151 -14.88 -1.66 8.94
N LYS A 152 -13.85 -1.81 8.06
CA LYS A 152 -12.44 -1.70 8.46
C LYS A 152 -12.10 -0.29 8.97
N VAL A 153 -12.51 0.75 8.24
CA VAL A 153 -12.30 2.15 8.61
C VAL A 153 -12.93 2.45 9.98
N ALA A 154 -14.16 1.96 10.21
CA ALA A 154 -14.85 2.12 11.50
C ALA A 154 -14.13 1.36 12.63
N ALA A 155 -13.74 0.09 12.39
CA ALA A 155 -13.02 -0.73 13.37
C ALA A 155 -11.65 -0.16 13.76
N LEU A 156 -11.00 0.57 12.84
CA LEU A 156 -9.72 1.28 13.07
C LEU A 156 -9.91 2.65 13.73
N GLY A 157 -11.16 3.12 13.95
CA GLY A 157 -11.47 4.43 14.52
C GLY A 157 -11.22 5.62 13.58
N LEU A 158 -10.96 5.35 12.29
CA LEU A 158 -10.57 6.39 11.31
C LEU A 158 -11.76 7.24 10.85
N THR A 159 -13.00 6.79 11.01
CA THR A 159 -14.21 7.55 10.67
C THR A 159 -14.31 8.88 11.44
N ARG A 160 -13.76 8.91 12.67
CA ARG A 160 -13.82 10.07 13.58
C ARG A 160 -12.44 10.70 13.81
N GLU A 161 -11.42 10.29 13.05
CA GLU A 161 -10.06 10.84 13.20
C GLU A 161 -9.99 12.25 12.60
N PRO A 162 -9.83 13.31 13.43
CA PRO A 162 -9.94 14.70 12.97
C PRO A 162 -8.79 15.14 12.06
N ALA A 163 -7.71 14.35 11.99
CA ALA A 163 -6.61 14.61 11.07
C ALA A 163 -6.99 14.29 9.62
N ILE A 164 -7.94 13.38 9.39
CA ILE A 164 -8.35 12.91 8.06
C ILE A 164 -9.47 13.80 7.54
N GLU A 165 -9.30 14.35 6.35
CA GLU A 165 -10.30 15.22 5.74
C GLU A 165 -11.42 14.43 5.07
N LYS A 166 -11.07 13.37 4.31
CA LYS A 166 -12.03 12.53 3.59
C LYS A 166 -11.44 11.17 3.29
N ILE A 167 -12.31 10.16 3.20
CA ILE A 167 -11.97 8.79 2.82
C ILE A 167 -12.69 8.45 1.52
N TYR A 168 -11.94 7.99 0.52
CA TYR A 168 -12.44 7.60 -0.77
C TYR A 168 -12.43 6.08 -0.90
N TYR A 169 -13.56 5.51 -1.26
CA TYR A 169 -13.75 4.09 -1.48
C TYR A 169 -13.76 3.82 -2.98
N ALA A 170 -12.64 3.30 -3.49
CA ALA A 170 -12.56 2.82 -4.86
C ALA A 170 -13.26 1.46 -4.95
N ASP A 171 -14.24 1.36 -5.85
CA ASP A 171 -15.16 0.23 -5.94
C ASP A 171 -14.88 -0.57 -7.21
N ARG A 172 -14.54 -1.85 -7.05
CA ARG A 172 -14.29 -2.76 -8.16
C ARG A 172 -15.55 -2.94 -9.03
N ALA A 173 -16.73 -3.05 -8.42
CA ALA A 173 -17.99 -3.27 -9.13
C ALA A 173 -18.36 -2.06 -10.00
N LYS A 174 -18.06 -0.85 -9.52
CA LYS A 174 -18.33 0.41 -10.24
C LYS A 174 -17.15 0.86 -11.12
N ARG A 175 -16.09 0.05 -11.22
CA ARG A 175 -14.85 0.38 -11.96
C ARG A 175 -14.18 1.70 -11.49
N VAL A 176 -14.43 2.12 -10.25
CA VAL A 176 -13.76 3.27 -9.65
C VAL A 176 -12.39 2.81 -9.18
N THR A 177 -11.33 3.41 -9.73
CA THR A 177 -9.94 3.06 -9.44
C THR A 177 -9.33 4.01 -8.41
N LYS A 178 -8.19 3.63 -7.83
CA LYS A 178 -7.41 4.56 -6.98
C LYS A 178 -6.92 5.77 -7.79
N GLU A 179 -6.58 5.59 -9.06
CA GLU A 179 -6.17 6.69 -9.92
C GLU A 179 -7.29 7.72 -10.08
N SER A 180 -8.54 7.28 -10.30
CA SER A 180 -9.69 8.19 -10.38
C SER A 180 -9.92 8.95 -9.08
N ALA A 181 -9.74 8.29 -7.92
CA ALA A 181 -9.81 8.95 -6.62
C ALA A 181 -8.69 9.99 -6.43
N PHE A 182 -7.45 9.70 -6.86
CA PHE A 182 -6.35 10.66 -6.80
C PHE A 182 -6.61 11.89 -7.68
N ARG A 183 -7.13 11.71 -8.90
CA ARG A 183 -7.55 12.81 -9.79
C ARG A 183 -8.66 13.64 -9.14
N GLN A 184 -9.62 13.02 -8.49
CA GLN A 184 -10.69 13.70 -7.78
C GLN A 184 -10.15 14.51 -6.61
N ILE A 185 -9.25 13.95 -5.78
CA ILE A 185 -8.61 14.68 -4.67
C ILE A 185 -7.81 15.88 -5.20
N GLN A 186 -7.06 15.70 -6.29
CA GLN A 186 -6.32 16.80 -6.92
C GLN A 186 -7.25 17.92 -7.39
N ALA A 187 -8.36 17.57 -8.05
CA ALA A 187 -9.35 18.55 -8.52
C ALA A 187 -10.06 19.27 -7.37
N GLU A 188 -10.50 18.53 -6.34
CA GLU A 188 -11.18 19.11 -5.17
C GLU A 188 -10.27 20.01 -4.32
N THR A 189 -8.97 19.70 -4.29
CA THR A 189 -8.00 20.47 -3.49
C THR A 189 -7.38 21.64 -4.24
N GLY A 190 -7.31 21.55 -5.57
CA GLY A 190 -6.54 22.49 -6.39
C GLY A 190 -5.02 22.39 -6.19
N ILE A 191 -4.53 21.38 -5.45
CA ILE A 191 -3.10 21.24 -5.15
C ILE A 191 -2.38 20.63 -6.37
N PRO A 192 -1.25 21.26 -6.84
CA PRO A 192 -0.45 20.70 -7.92
C PRO A 192 0.04 19.27 -7.60
N ALA A 193 0.14 18.43 -8.62
CA ALA A 193 0.51 17.00 -8.47
C ALA A 193 1.87 16.82 -7.76
N ASP A 194 2.85 17.65 -8.06
CA ASP A 194 4.18 17.65 -7.46
C ASP A 194 4.21 18.10 -5.98
N GLN A 195 3.06 18.50 -5.42
CA GLN A 195 2.86 18.81 -4.00
C GLN A 195 1.97 17.78 -3.30
N ILE A 196 1.61 16.70 -3.99
CA ILE A 196 0.84 15.57 -3.46
C ILE A 196 1.76 14.38 -3.27
N LEU A 197 1.70 13.78 -2.08
CA LEU A 197 2.42 12.55 -1.75
C LEU A 197 1.42 11.41 -1.57
N VAL A 198 1.63 10.30 -2.29
CA VAL A 198 0.88 9.06 -2.10
C VAL A 198 1.75 8.09 -1.29
N VAL A 199 1.17 7.47 -0.28
CA VAL A 199 1.80 6.44 0.55
C VAL A 199 0.98 5.15 0.44
N GLY A 200 1.57 4.07 -0.06
CA GLY A 200 0.91 2.77 -0.24
C GLY A 200 1.91 1.62 -0.26
N ASP A 201 1.41 0.39 -0.34
CA ASP A 201 2.23 -0.83 -0.33
C ASP A 201 2.42 -1.47 -1.72
N ARG A 202 1.49 -1.21 -2.68
CA ARG A 202 1.42 -1.92 -3.97
C ARG A 202 2.06 -1.14 -5.11
N PRO A 203 3.17 -1.65 -5.72
CA PRO A 203 3.80 -1.02 -6.87
C PRO A 203 2.84 -0.81 -8.06
N MET A 204 2.08 -1.86 -8.41
CA MET A 204 1.19 -1.87 -9.58
C MET A 204 -0.12 -1.08 -9.39
N SER A 205 -0.40 -0.58 -8.19
CA SER A 205 -1.63 0.15 -7.86
C SER A 205 -1.32 1.60 -7.48
N GLU A 206 -1.11 1.88 -6.18
CA GLU A 206 -0.93 3.22 -5.66
C GLU A 206 0.28 3.92 -6.25
N ILE A 207 1.42 3.20 -6.34
CA ILE A 207 2.66 3.81 -6.81
C ILE A 207 2.54 4.13 -8.30
N ARG A 208 2.07 3.18 -9.12
CA ARG A 208 1.85 3.40 -10.55
C ARG A 208 0.86 4.55 -10.80
N ALA A 209 -0.26 4.60 -10.08
CA ALA A 209 -1.25 5.66 -10.22
C ALA A 209 -0.66 7.03 -9.84
N ALA A 210 0.06 7.13 -8.73
CA ALA A 210 0.72 8.37 -8.30
C ALA A 210 1.74 8.86 -9.33
N LYS A 211 2.63 7.98 -9.79
CA LYS A 211 3.66 8.32 -10.79
C LYS A 211 3.05 8.72 -12.12
N GLY A 212 1.99 8.06 -12.56
CA GLY A 212 1.25 8.40 -13.78
C GLY A 212 0.59 9.78 -13.75
N LEU A 213 0.28 10.28 -12.54
CA LEU A 213 -0.28 11.61 -12.32
C LEU A 213 0.78 12.69 -12.00
N GLY A 214 2.07 12.35 -11.98
CA GLY A 214 3.14 13.27 -11.60
C GLY A 214 3.21 13.56 -10.09
N MET A 215 2.56 12.75 -9.27
CA MET A 215 2.61 12.85 -7.81
C MET A 215 3.86 12.15 -7.25
N HIS A 216 4.28 12.55 -6.05
CA HIS A 216 5.29 11.82 -5.31
C HIS A 216 4.72 10.51 -4.74
N ALA A 217 5.55 9.47 -4.66
CA ALA A 217 5.15 8.16 -4.18
C ALA A 217 6.13 7.60 -3.15
N VAL A 218 5.60 7.12 -2.03
CA VAL A 218 6.35 6.38 -1.00
C VAL A 218 5.74 5.00 -0.86
N ARG A 219 6.58 3.97 -1.00
CA ARG A 219 6.16 2.59 -0.83
C ARG A 219 6.49 2.09 0.57
N LEU A 220 5.49 1.58 1.28
CA LEU A 220 5.66 0.83 2.51
C LEU A 220 5.82 -0.67 2.18
N ARG A 221 7.02 -1.21 2.40
CA ARG A 221 7.32 -2.64 2.14
C ARG A 221 6.86 -3.51 3.30
N ARG A 222 5.55 -3.74 3.36
CA ARG A 222 4.87 -4.61 4.34
C ARG A 222 3.76 -5.41 3.68
N GLY A 223 3.19 -6.34 4.44
CA GLY A 223 2.04 -7.13 4.04
C GLY A 223 2.30 -8.06 2.86
N GLU A 224 1.26 -8.29 2.10
CA GLU A 224 1.20 -9.22 0.98
C GLU A 224 2.22 -8.88 -0.13
N PHE A 225 2.36 -7.60 -0.45
CA PHE A 225 3.20 -7.13 -1.57
C PHE A 225 4.64 -6.75 -1.16
N ALA A 226 5.07 -7.05 0.07
CA ALA A 226 6.38 -6.64 0.59
C ALA A 226 7.57 -7.08 -0.27
N SER A 227 7.50 -8.27 -0.89
CA SER A 227 8.55 -8.85 -1.74
C SER A 227 8.40 -8.51 -3.23
N GLN A 228 7.25 -7.96 -3.65
CA GLN A 228 7.01 -7.62 -5.05
C GLN A 228 8.04 -6.61 -5.56
N ARG A 229 8.62 -6.88 -6.72
CA ARG A 229 9.51 -5.93 -7.39
C ARG A 229 8.72 -5.07 -8.38
N PRO A 230 9.06 -3.77 -8.51
CA PRO A 230 8.50 -2.94 -9.58
C PRO A 230 8.78 -3.56 -10.96
N ALA A 231 7.75 -3.66 -11.80
CA ALA A 231 7.87 -4.19 -13.15
C ALA A 231 8.56 -3.20 -14.10
N ASP A 232 8.36 -1.90 -13.88
CA ASP A 232 8.91 -0.82 -14.71
C ASP A 232 9.15 0.46 -13.88
N ALA A 233 9.53 1.54 -14.55
CA ALA A 233 9.79 2.84 -13.91
C ALA A 233 8.54 3.46 -13.28
N GLY A 234 7.34 3.21 -13.82
CA GLY A 234 6.07 3.72 -13.29
C GLY A 234 5.69 3.09 -11.95
N GLU A 235 6.22 1.92 -11.62
CA GLU A 235 6.01 1.24 -10.33
C GLU A 235 7.12 1.55 -9.30
N ARG A 236 8.12 2.35 -9.66
CA ARG A 236 9.19 2.74 -8.74
C ARG A 236 8.78 3.95 -7.92
N ALA A 237 8.65 3.74 -6.62
CA ALA A 237 8.43 4.83 -5.67
C ALA A 237 9.67 5.73 -5.56
N ASP A 238 9.47 7.00 -5.19
CA ASP A 238 10.56 7.92 -4.90
C ASP A 238 11.34 7.49 -3.65
N HIS A 239 10.65 6.86 -2.69
CA HIS A 239 11.24 6.26 -1.49
C HIS A 239 10.56 4.94 -1.13
N GLU A 240 11.34 4.00 -0.59
CA GLU A 240 10.83 2.78 0.06
C GLU A 240 11.10 2.83 1.57
N ILE A 241 10.08 2.49 2.36
CA ILE A 241 10.15 2.47 3.83
C ILE A 241 9.65 1.12 4.37
N LYS A 242 10.04 0.79 5.60
CA LYS A 242 9.59 -0.41 6.32
C LYS A 242 8.64 -0.09 7.48
N ASN A 243 8.55 1.18 7.86
CA ASN A 243 7.69 1.66 8.93
C ASN A 243 7.06 2.99 8.52
N ILE A 244 5.76 3.11 8.70
CA ILE A 244 4.98 4.28 8.32
C ILE A 244 5.51 5.58 8.96
N SER A 245 6.05 5.51 10.20
CA SER A 245 6.64 6.67 10.87
C SER A 245 7.86 7.26 10.18
N GLN A 246 8.49 6.52 9.23
CA GLN A 246 9.64 7.01 8.48
C GLN A 246 9.26 8.11 7.47
N VAL A 247 7.98 8.22 7.06
CA VAL A 247 7.49 9.25 6.13
C VAL A 247 7.92 10.65 6.58
N ARG A 248 7.80 10.98 7.87
CA ARG A 248 8.16 12.30 8.42
C ARG A 248 9.66 12.64 8.34
N ARG A 249 10.52 11.64 8.06
CA ARG A 249 11.99 11.80 8.00
C ARG A 249 12.53 11.81 6.56
N LEU A 250 11.65 11.63 5.58
CA LEU A 250 12.03 11.66 4.17
C LEU A 250 12.41 13.09 3.75
N SER A 251 13.04 13.19 2.59
CA SER A 251 13.52 14.48 2.04
C SER A 251 12.39 15.33 1.46
N PHE A 252 11.28 15.46 2.19
CA PHE A 252 10.15 16.34 1.88
C PHE A 252 10.06 17.48 2.89
N THR A 253 9.45 18.61 2.48
CA THR A 253 8.98 19.66 3.36
C THR A 253 7.47 19.55 3.46
N PHE A 254 6.95 19.38 4.66
CA PHE A 254 5.51 19.30 4.94
C PHE A 254 5.03 20.65 5.46
N SER A 255 4.15 21.33 4.71
CA SER A 255 3.61 22.63 5.09
C SER A 255 2.24 22.88 4.48
N ALA A 256 1.44 23.73 5.13
CA ALA A 256 0.26 24.34 4.54
C ALA A 256 0.63 25.16 3.28
N ALA A 257 -0.40 25.52 2.50
CA ALA A 257 -0.30 26.64 1.57
C ALA A 257 -0.10 27.95 2.35
N GLU A 258 0.79 28.78 1.88
CA GLU A 258 0.74 30.19 2.24
C GLU A 258 -0.49 30.84 1.66
#